data_accc11496d98c734e05e3f7837b9bd80
#
_entry.id   accc11496d98c734e05e3f7837b9bd80
#
_cell.length_a   1.000
_cell.length_b   1.000
_cell.length_c   1.000
_cell.angle_alpha   90.00
_cell.angle_beta   90.00
_cell.angle_gamma   90.00
#
_symmetry.space_group_name_H-M   'P 1'
#
loop_
_entity.id
_entity.type
_entity.pdbx_description
1 polymer ?
#
loop_
_entity_poly.entity_id
_entity_poly.type
_entity_poly.pdbx_seq_one_letter_code
_entity_poly.pdbx_strand_id
1 'polypeptide(L)'
;GQQINSKFIGAVFASALLLANLAAAEPQHGIAMYGDPALPHDFVSLPYANPNAPKGGTIVSAEGGTFTSLNPHVRKGSVPWQLRFLAYESLMGRSYDEPFTLYTLLAESIETDETRRWVEFSLHPEARFSDGSPVTVEDVIWSYETLGTIGHPRYHGLWKKIETLTQTGPRRVKFTFAAEDRELALLVGLRPILKKAQWETADFENSGLDIIPISSAPYVIRDFDPGNYVRLMRNPEYWGKDIGFRRGTNNFDEIRLDFYADGSVQFEAFKAGESSSFRELNAERWENSYDFDAVQTGKIVKSIIPHQRPSGITGFVMNTRKPKFADWRVREALIAAFNFEFINQANTGGRQERITSYFSNSVLSMEAGPAKGRVLEMLEPYADSLMPGTIEGYRLPQSDGSARNRKNIRAADALLSQAGWTVQNGLRRNVEGLPFEITVTLKQGDTESQSMMDIYQQALERLGITLTTEVLDSAQYKERTQVYDFDMAYYRRGLSLSPGNEQMLYWGSYGLEQPGTRNWMGMNAPAAEAMIAKLVSSSSREDFLAAAKALDRILTAGRYVIPIHTSSISRLAHIKEIKYPKRLPMYGDWIGFLPDVWWYEAP
;
A
#
# COMPACT_ATOMS: atom_id res chain seq x y z
N GLY A 1 14.57 25.01 14.34
CA GLY A 1 13.34 24.31 14.62
C GLY A 1 12.17 25.24 14.78
N GLN A 2 11.00 24.76 14.42
CA GLN A 2 9.77 25.51 14.69
C GLN A 2 9.52 25.52 16.19
N GLN A 3 9.51 26.69 16.78
CA GLN A 3 8.99 26.82 18.12
C GLN A 3 7.47 26.72 18.07
N ILE A 4 6.96 25.67 18.67
CA ILE A 4 5.54 25.44 18.77
C ILE A 4 5.08 26.00 20.10
N ASN A 5 4.56 27.21 20.08
CA ASN A 5 4.04 27.84 21.29
C ASN A 5 2.52 27.63 21.35
N SER A 6 2.06 26.98 22.39
CA SER A 6 0.64 26.93 22.68
C SER A 6 0.18 28.28 23.27
N LYS A 7 -0.56 29.04 22.48
CA LYS A 7 -1.22 30.25 23.00
C LYS A 7 -2.68 29.92 23.28
N PHE A 8 -2.97 29.30 24.41
CA PHE A 8 -4.36 29.04 24.73
C PHE A 8 -4.60 28.99 26.23
N ILE A 9 -4.89 30.10 26.86
CA ILE A 9 -5.37 30.07 28.25
C ILE A 9 -6.60 30.96 28.47
N GLY A 10 -6.90 31.88 27.55
CA GLY A 10 -7.89 32.91 27.83
C GLY A 10 -9.33 32.68 27.35
N ALA A 11 -9.57 31.78 26.41
CA ALA A 11 -10.89 31.63 25.80
C ALA A 11 -11.67 30.39 26.28
N VAL A 12 -11.09 29.60 27.18
CA VAL A 12 -11.60 28.28 27.53
C VAL A 12 -12.66 28.32 28.62
N PHE A 13 -12.72 29.36 29.44
CA PHE A 13 -13.63 29.41 30.58
C PHE A 13 -15.09 29.62 30.24
N ALA A 14 -15.41 30.37 29.19
CA ALA A 14 -16.80 30.58 28.77
C ALA A 14 -17.36 29.39 28.00
N SER A 15 -16.49 28.62 27.35
CA SER A 15 -16.87 27.42 26.61
C SER A 15 -17.03 26.19 27.51
N ALA A 16 -16.36 26.14 28.67
CA ALA A 16 -16.39 25.01 29.58
C ALA A 16 -17.77 24.79 30.22
N LEU A 17 -18.56 25.84 30.40
CA LEU A 17 -19.92 25.71 30.93
C LEU A 17 -20.94 25.21 29.92
N LEU A 18 -20.70 25.45 28.63
CA LEU A 18 -21.53 24.92 27.53
C LEU A 18 -21.14 23.49 27.15
N LEU A 19 -19.89 23.10 27.42
CA LEU A 19 -19.35 21.77 27.12
C LEU A 19 -19.64 20.74 28.22
N ALA A 20 -20.21 21.16 29.37
CA ALA A 20 -20.56 20.26 30.45
C ALA A 20 -21.61 19.20 30.06
N ASN A 21 -22.27 19.34 28.89
CA ASN A 21 -23.24 18.39 28.35
C ASN A 21 -22.71 17.60 27.13
N LEU A 22 -21.47 17.84 26.69
CA LEU A 22 -20.81 17.07 25.64
C LEU A 22 -19.91 16.05 26.32
N ALA A 23 -19.91 14.82 25.82
CA ALA A 23 -18.99 13.82 26.31
C ALA A 23 -17.57 14.35 26.19
N ALA A 24 -16.87 14.50 27.31
CA ALA A 24 -15.47 14.88 27.31
C ALA A 24 -14.69 13.81 26.55
N ALA A 25 -13.64 14.24 25.79
CA ALA A 25 -12.72 13.31 25.18
C ALA A 25 -12.10 12.42 26.28
N GLU A 26 -12.13 11.11 26.07
CA GLU A 26 -11.62 10.14 27.02
C GLU A 26 -10.39 9.42 26.46
N PRO A 27 -9.45 9.01 27.34
CA PRO A 27 -8.34 8.16 26.93
C PRO A 27 -8.84 6.88 26.28
N GLN A 28 -8.28 6.54 25.13
CA GLN A 28 -8.60 5.34 24.37
C GLN A 28 -7.35 4.47 24.19
N HIS A 29 -7.55 3.19 23.95
CA HIS A 29 -6.50 2.22 23.68
C HIS A 29 -6.15 2.08 22.20
N GLY A 30 -6.81 2.82 21.35
CA GLY A 30 -6.60 2.77 19.90
C GLY A 30 -7.40 3.82 19.16
N ILE A 31 -7.14 3.92 17.88
CA ILE A 31 -7.83 4.83 16.97
C ILE A 31 -7.93 4.19 15.59
N ALA A 32 -9.13 4.21 15.01
CA ALA A 32 -9.35 3.80 13.63
C ALA A 32 -9.53 5.03 12.75
N MET A 33 -9.15 4.92 11.49
CA MET A 33 -9.40 6.00 10.53
C MET A 33 -10.89 6.31 10.45
N TYR A 34 -11.72 5.27 10.44
CA TYR A 34 -13.17 5.36 10.40
C TYR A 34 -13.77 4.39 11.42
N GLY A 35 -14.74 4.86 12.20
CA GLY A 35 -15.37 4.07 13.25
C GLY A 35 -14.44 3.83 14.45
N ASP A 36 -14.70 2.77 15.18
CA ASP A 36 -13.95 2.39 16.38
C ASP A 36 -13.01 1.21 16.10
N PRO A 37 -11.88 1.11 16.81
CA PRO A 37 -11.06 -0.10 16.77
C PRO A 37 -11.87 -1.34 17.17
N ALA A 38 -11.62 -2.46 16.49
CA ALA A 38 -12.37 -3.70 16.72
C ALA A 38 -12.04 -4.38 18.05
N LEU A 39 -10.81 -4.22 18.55
CA LEU A 39 -10.39 -4.92 19.75
C LEU A 39 -10.81 -4.16 21.02
N PRO A 40 -11.17 -4.89 22.09
CA PRO A 40 -11.49 -4.25 23.37
C PRO A 40 -10.23 -3.67 24.01
N HIS A 41 -10.43 -2.77 24.96
CA HIS A 41 -9.37 -2.06 25.65
C HIS A 41 -8.37 -3.00 26.35
N ASP A 42 -8.78 -4.18 26.78
CA ASP A 42 -7.98 -5.17 27.51
C ASP A 42 -7.59 -6.39 26.67
N PHE A 43 -7.50 -6.23 25.35
CA PHE A 43 -7.16 -7.36 24.47
C PHE A 43 -5.79 -7.97 24.88
N VAL A 44 -5.73 -9.31 24.84
CA VAL A 44 -4.56 -10.09 25.28
C VAL A 44 -3.48 -10.12 24.21
N SER A 45 -3.88 -10.21 22.95
CA SER A 45 -2.97 -10.24 21.81
C SER A 45 -3.72 -9.81 20.56
N LEU A 46 -2.96 -9.46 19.51
CA LEU A 46 -3.57 -9.28 18.19
C LEU A 46 -4.21 -10.60 17.73
N PRO A 47 -5.35 -10.56 17.02
CA PRO A 47 -6.03 -11.78 16.59
C PRO A 47 -5.20 -12.72 15.72
N TYR A 48 -4.22 -12.16 15.00
CA TYR A 48 -3.32 -12.91 14.13
C TYR A 48 -1.96 -13.22 14.78
N ALA A 49 -1.84 -13.04 16.08
CA ALA A 49 -0.67 -13.44 16.86
C ALA A 49 -1.03 -14.64 17.74
N ASN A 50 -0.06 -15.52 17.98
CA ASN A 50 -0.19 -16.60 18.95
C ASN A 50 0.42 -16.13 20.28
N PRO A 51 -0.40 -15.82 21.31
CA PRO A 51 0.12 -15.31 22.58
C PRO A 51 1.02 -16.31 23.30
N ASN A 52 0.94 -17.59 22.97
CA ASN A 52 1.75 -18.68 23.53
C ASN A 52 2.91 -19.09 22.62
N ALA A 53 3.21 -18.33 21.59
CA ALA A 53 4.32 -18.64 20.69
C ALA A 53 5.63 -18.68 21.49
N PRO A 54 6.45 -19.73 21.31
CA PRO A 54 7.73 -19.81 21.99
C PRO A 54 8.71 -18.77 21.50
N LYS A 55 9.57 -18.28 22.38
CA LYS A 55 10.69 -17.43 22.02
C LYS A 55 11.89 -18.30 21.71
N GLY A 56 12.67 -17.94 20.71
CA GLY A 56 13.87 -18.67 20.36
C GLY A 56 14.12 -18.78 18.86
N GLY A 57 15.28 -19.28 18.51
CA GLY A 57 15.66 -19.56 17.14
C GLY A 57 16.22 -18.37 16.39
N THR A 58 16.77 -18.68 15.24
CA THR A 58 17.38 -17.73 14.31
C THR A 58 16.72 -17.85 12.95
N ILE A 59 16.42 -16.70 12.35
CA ILE A 59 16.06 -16.66 10.92
C ILE A 59 17.09 -15.83 10.17
N VAL A 60 17.31 -16.22 8.91
CA VAL A 60 18.21 -15.54 7.99
C VAL A 60 17.43 -15.09 6.77
N SER A 61 17.50 -13.79 6.49
CA SER A 61 16.93 -13.22 5.27
C SER A 61 18.04 -12.89 4.29
N ALA A 62 17.92 -13.36 3.05
CA ALA A 62 18.84 -13.01 1.98
C ALA A 62 18.35 -11.75 1.27
N GLU A 63 19.21 -10.74 1.21
CA GLU A 63 18.89 -9.45 0.60
C GLU A 63 19.80 -9.17 -0.59
N GLY A 64 19.25 -8.55 -1.64
CA GLY A 64 20.03 -8.12 -2.80
C GLY A 64 20.66 -6.75 -2.56
N GLY A 65 21.89 -6.58 -3.04
CA GLY A 65 22.62 -5.30 -2.93
C GLY A 65 23.53 -5.24 -1.72
N THR A 66 23.64 -4.05 -1.14
CA THR A 66 24.52 -3.76 -0.01
C THR A 66 23.91 -2.67 0.87
N PHE A 67 24.57 -2.34 1.97
CA PHE A 67 24.17 -1.22 2.83
C PHE A 67 25.40 -0.38 3.20
N THR A 68 25.16 0.90 3.42
CA THR A 68 26.21 1.86 3.79
C THR A 68 25.85 2.63 5.08
N SER A 69 24.68 2.38 5.65
CA SER A 69 24.20 3.09 6.82
C SER A 69 23.27 2.19 7.65
N LEU A 70 23.19 2.49 8.94
CA LEU A 70 22.25 1.88 9.88
C LEU A 70 21.15 2.86 10.28
N ASN A 71 21.15 4.09 9.74
CA ASN A 71 20.14 5.09 10.06
C ASN A 71 19.12 5.22 8.92
N PRO A 72 17.92 4.62 9.06
CA PRO A 72 16.89 4.67 8.00
C PRO A 72 16.14 6.01 7.97
N HIS A 73 16.42 6.93 8.87
CA HIS A 73 15.64 8.15 9.07
C HIS A 73 16.25 9.37 8.41
N VAL A 74 17.35 9.23 7.69
CA VAL A 74 18.03 10.30 6.96
C VAL A 74 18.06 9.97 5.48
N ARG A 75 18.28 11.01 4.66
CA ARG A 75 18.29 10.88 3.20
C ARG A 75 19.50 10.12 2.68
N LYS A 76 20.64 10.29 3.33
CA LYS A 76 21.92 9.73 2.86
C LYS A 76 22.07 8.27 3.23
N GLY A 77 22.70 7.52 2.34
CA GLY A 77 23.06 6.14 2.57
C GLY A 77 22.01 5.14 2.11
N SER A 78 22.46 3.90 1.95
CA SER A 78 21.63 2.74 1.68
C SER A 78 21.50 1.93 2.95
N VAL A 79 20.27 1.70 3.39
CA VAL A 79 19.95 1.09 4.70
C VAL A 79 19.12 -0.17 4.49
N PRO A 80 19.38 -1.24 5.26
CA PRO A 80 18.47 -2.38 5.25
C PRO A 80 17.05 -1.92 5.58
N TRP A 81 16.10 -2.20 4.68
CA TRP A 81 14.72 -1.72 4.85
C TRP A 81 14.05 -2.24 6.13
N GLN A 82 14.47 -3.42 6.61
CA GLN A 82 13.93 -4.05 7.81
C GLN A 82 14.17 -3.23 9.07
N LEU A 83 15.21 -2.41 9.10
CA LEU A 83 15.57 -1.66 10.32
C LEU A 83 14.47 -0.70 10.74
N ARG A 84 13.76 -0.08 9.78
CA ARG A 84 12.62 0.80 10.09
C ARG A 84 11.51 0.09 10.86
N PHE A 85 11.31 -1.18 10.60
CA PHE A 85 10.23 -1.96 11.17
C PHE A 85 10.63 -2.73 12.43
N LEU A 86 11.88 -3.20 12.49
CA LEU A 86 12.33 -4.09 13.56
C LEU A 86 13.08 -3.37 14.68
N ALA A 87 13.76 -2.27 14.36
CA ALA A 87 14.69 -1.63 15.28
C ALA A 87 14.15 -0.34 15.93
N TYR A 88 12.90 0.03 15.65
CA TYR A 88 12.30 1.26 16.18
C TYR A 88 10.85 1.05 16.57
N GLU A 89 10.39 1.88 17.52
CA GLU A 89 8.99 1.92 17.94
C GLU A 89 8.40 3.31 17.77
N SER A 90 7.10 3.36 17.71
CA SER A 90 6.29 4.57 17.62
C SER A 90 5.31 4.64 18.79
N LEU A 91 4.62 5.78 18.93
CA LEU A 91 3.63 5.96 19.99
C LEU A 91 2.52 4.93 19.90
N MET A 92 2.10 4.61 18.68
CA MET A 92 1.05 3.63 18.36
C MET A 92 1.60 2.56 17.42
N GLY A 93 0.96 1.39 17.42
CA GLY A 93 1.28 0.30 16.50
C GLY A 93 0.10 0.00 15.59
N ARG A 94 0.38 -0.38 14.34
CA ARG A 94 -0.64 -0.68 13.35
C ARG A 94 -1.11 -2.13 13.43
N SER A 95 -2.43 -2.34 13.45
CA SER A 95 -3.01 -3.66 13.24
C SER A 95 -3.14 -3.94 11.75
N TYR A 96 -2.69 -5.10 11.32
CA TYR A 96 -2.84 -5.55 9.94
C TYR A 96 -4.06 -6.44 9.73
N ASP A 97 -4.97 -6.47 10.71
CA ASP A 97 -6.25 -7.19 10.65
C ASP A 97 -7.46 -6.26 10.51
N GLU A 98 -7.22 -4.97 10.38
CA GLU A 98 -8.24 -3.95 10.22
C GLU A 98 -7.80 -2.92 9.19
N PRO A 99 -8.73 -2.25 8.50
CA PRO A 99 -8.40 -1.04 7.77
C PRO A 99 -7.72 -0.06 8.71
N PHE A 100 -6.92 0.84 8.20
CA PHE A 100 -6.03 1.72 8.97
C PHE A 100 -6.48 1.95 10.42
N THR A 101 -5.97 1.13 11.33
CA THR A 101 -6.29 1.15 12.76
C THR A 101 -5.02 0.96 13.58
N LEU A 102 -4.87 1.80 14.60
CA LEU A 102 -3.70 1.80 15.48
C LEU A 102 -4.12 1.46 16.90
N TYR A 103 -3.24 0.75 17.59
CA TYR A 103 -3.37 0.46 19.02
C TYR A 103 -2.18 1.04 19.78
N THR A 104 -2.37 1.28 21.07
CA THR A 104 -1.34 1.86 21.92
C THR A 104 -0.10 0.99 21.99
N LEU A 105 1.08 1.63 21.99
CA LEU A 105 2.39 0.98 22.06
C LEU A 105 3.28 1.73 23.04
N LEU A 106 4.11 2.71 22.62
CA LEU A 106 4.82 3.58 23.56
C LEU A 106 3.87 4.46 24.35
N ALA A 107 2.77 4.87 23.75
CA ALA A 107 1.69 5.51 24.47
C ALA A 107 0.82 4.45 25.15
N GLU A 108 0.39 4.72 26.39
CA GLU A 108 -0.62 3.92 27.07
C GLU A 108 -2.03 4.34 26.73
N SER A 109 -2.20 5.58 26.22
CA SER A 109 -3.49 6.09 25.79
C SER A 109 -3.37 7.17 24.73
N ILE A 110 -4.44 7.33 23.97
CA ILE A 110 -4.63 8.38 22.98
C ILE A 110 -5.98 9.05 23.25
N GLU A 111 -6.01 10.38 23.17
CA GLU A 111 -7.22 11.17 23.26
C GLU A 111 -7.36 12.06 22.04
N THR A 112 -8.58 12.20 21.54
CA THR A 112 -8.95 13.15 20.49
C THR A 112 -10.44 13.40 20.57
N ASP A 113 -10.94 14.36 19.78
CA ASP A 113 -12.38 14.57 19.62
C ASP A 113 -12.84 14.21 18.21
N GLU A 114 -14.10 14.47 17.91
CA GLU A 114 -14.68 14.15 16.59
C GLU A 114 -14.05 14.92 15.45
N THR A 115 -13.52 16.10 15.73
CA THR A 115 -12.88 16.95 14.70
C THR A 115 -11.51 16.41 14.29
N ARG A 116 -10.85 15.68 15.19
CA ARG A 116 -9.47 15.21 15.03
C ARG A 116 -8.47 16.31 14.65
N ARG A 117 -8.74 17.53 15.09
CA ARG A 117 -7.82 18.65 14.90
C ARG A 117 -6.72 18.69 15.96
N TRP A 118 -6.82 17.85 16.93
CA TRP A 118 -5.81 17.64 17.96
C TRP A 118 -5.78 16.18 18.39
N VAL A 119 -4.64 15.76 18.94
CA VAL A 119 -4.47 14.45 19.54
C VAL A 119 -3.48 14.55 20.69
N GLU A 120 -3.75 13.87 21.78
CA GLU A 120 -2.90 13.85 22.96
C GLU A 120 -2.56 12.42 23.34
N PHE A 121 -1.28 12.17 23.57
CA PHE A 121 -0.77 10.87 23.97
C PHE A 121 -0.25 10.94 25.40
N SER A 122 -0.52 9.88 26.15
CA SER A 122 0.14 9.66 27.46
C SER A 122 1.14 8.54 27.28
N LEU A 123 2.41 8.79 27.58
CA LEU A 123 3.45 7.78 27.48
C LEU A 123 3.27 6.68 28.52
N HIS A 124 3.57 5.47 28.14
CA HIS A 124 3.60 4.35 29.07
C HIS A 124 4.67 4.61 30.14
N PRO A 125 4.35 4.53 31.44
CA PRO A 125 5.32 4.83 32.51
C PRO A 125 6.53 3.88 32.53
N GLU A 126 6.38 2.70 31.96
CA GLU A 126 7.41 1.66 31.93
C GLU A 126 8.23 1.66 30.65
N ALA A 127 7.90 2.53 29.69
CA ALA A 127 8.61 2.58 28.42
C ALA A 127 10.10 2.88 28.61
N ARG A 128 10.95 2.03 28.07
CA ARG A 128 12.41 2.11 28.20
C ARG A 128 13.10 1.91 26.87
N PHE A 129 14.19 2.64 26.67
CA PHE A 129 15.15 2.31 25.63
C PHE A 129 15.94 1.04 25.99
N SER A 130 16.61 0.46 25.02
CA SER A 130 17.36 -0.78 25.20
C SER A 130 18.52 -0.67 26.22
N ASP A 131 18.97 0.54 26.49
CA ASP A 131 19.98 0.81 27.51
C ASP A 131 19.38 0.96 28.92
N GLY A 132 18.07 0.79 29.09
CA GLY A 132 17.37 0.91 30.36
C GLY A 132 16.91 2.32 30.71
N SER A 133 17.27 3.34 29.95
CA SER A 133 16.83 4.71 30.19
C SER A 133 15.36 4.89 29.81
N PRO A 134 14.60 5.76 30.50
CA PRO A 134 13.18 5.96 30.20
C PRO A 134 12.98 6.71 28.89
N VAL A 135 11.90 6.37 28.19
CA VAL A 135 11.41 7.14 27.04
C VAL A 135 10.61 8.32 27.57
N THR A 136 10.98 9.53 27.18
CA THR A 136 10.42 10.76 27.73
C THR A 136 9.66 11.58 26.69
N VAL A 137 8.86 12.54 27.15
CA VAL A 137 8.20 13.51 26.27
C VAL A 137 9.23 14.32 25.49
N GLU A 138 10.38 14.61 26.08
CA GLU A 138 11.48 15.30 25.37
C GLU A 138 11.98 14.49 24.17
N ASP A 139 12.09 13.17 24.31
CA ASP A 139 12.46 12.29 23.21
C ASP A 139 11.42 12.35 22.09
N VAL A 140 10.13 12.37 22.44
CA VAL A 140 9.05 12.47 21.47
C VAL A 140 9.14 13.79 20.70
N ILE A 141 9.18 14.91 21.39
CA ILE A 141 9.22 16.24 20.76
C ILE A 141 10.47 16.37 19.89
N TRP A 142 11.63 15.97 20.40
CA TRP A 142 12.87 16.01 19.63
C TRP A 142 12.78 15.16 18.36
N SER A 143 12.19 13.98 18.47
CA SER A 143 12.06 13.06 17.32
C SER A 143 11.22 13.67 16.20
N TYR A 144 10.05 14.20 16.53
CA TYR A 144 9.18 14.81 15.52
C TYR A 144 9.81 16.03 14.88
N GLU A 145 10.40 16.90 15.66
CA GLU A 145 11.08 18.11 15.15
C GLU A 145 12.27 17.75 14.26
N THR A 146 13.12 16.85 14.71
CA THR A 146 14.33 16.44 13.97
C THR A 146 13.96 15.73 12.67
N LEU A 147 13.06 14.75 12.73
CA LEU A 147 12.62 14.05 11.53
C LEU A 147 11.94 14.99 10.55
N GLY A 148 11.15 15.92 11.03
CA GLY A 148 10.40 16.86 10.22
C GLY A 148 11.23 17.95 9.56
N THR A 149 12.43 18.21 10.04
CA THR A 149 13.32 19.27 9.54
C THR A 149 14.55 18.74 8.81
N ILE A 150 15.34 17.90 9.45
CA ILE A 150 16.59 17.37 8.89
C ILE A 150 16.54 15.85 8.62
N GLY A 151 15.45 15.18 8.96
CA GLY A 151 15.25 13.78 8.65
C GLY A 151 14.94 13.55 7.18
N HIS A 152 14.71 12.29 6.83
CA HIS A 152 14.35 11.92 5.47
C HIS A 152 13.13 12.73 4.98
N PRO A 153 13.10 13.17 3.72
CA PRO A 153 11.99 13.98 3.18
C PRO A 153 10.60 13.38 3.40
N ARG A 154 10.47 12.06 3.56
CA ARG A 154 9.19 11.39 3.84
C ARG A 154 8.51 11.91 5.11
N TYR A 155 9.27 12.50 6.03
CA TYR A 155 8.75 13.00 7.31
C TYR A 155 8.36 14.47 7.28
N HIS A 156 8.74 15.21 6.23
CA HIS A 156 8.57 16.65 6.19
C HIS A 156 7.11 17.07 6.02
N GLY A 157 6.33 16.32 5.22
CA GLY A 157 4.94 16.66 4.94
C GLY A 157 4.06 16.69 6.19
N LEU A 158 4.20 15.70 7.05
CA LEU A 158 3.43 15.65 8.30
C LEU A 158 3.86 16.78 9.24
N TRP A 159 5.17 17.02 9.37
CA TRP A 159 5.67 18.09 10.25
C TRP A 159 5.08 19.46 9.89
N LYS A 160 4.95 19.76 8.61
CA LYS A 160 4.37 21.01 8.12
C LYS A 160 2.89 21.15 8.51
N LYS A 161 2.19 20.05 8.70
CA LYS A 161 0.76 20.04 9.05
C LYS A 161 0.52 20.10 10.56
N ILE A 162 1.56 19.95 11.37
CA ILE A 162 1.49 20.10 12.82
C ILE A 162 1.59 21.58 13.14
N GLU A 163 0.54 22.13 13.76
CA GLU A 163 0.50 23.53 14.19
C GLU A 163 1.24 23.72 15.51
N THR A 164 0.93 22.88 16.51
CA THR A 164 1.60 22.89 17.81
C THR A 164 1.95 21.49 18.27
N LEU A 165 3.04 21.37 19.00
CA LEU A 165 3.49 20.15 19.66
C LEU A 165 3.98 20.55 21.05
N THR A 166 3.24 20.16 22.09
CA THR A 166 3.40 20.71 23.44
C THR A 166 3.38 19.61 24.48
N GLN A 167 4.26 19.72 25.47
CA GLN A 167 4.18 18.89 26.66
C GLN A 167 3.05 19.40 27.56
N THR A 168 2.09 18.55 27.89
CA THR A 168 0.90 18.89 28.68
C THR A 168 0.88 18.23 30.06
N GLY A 169 1.87 17.39 30.34
CA GLY A 169 2.04 16.72 31.61
C GLY A 169 3.38 15.99 31.66
N PRO A 170 3.74 15.35 32.78
CA PRO A 170 5.04 14.66 32.92
C PRO A 170 5.26 13.59 31.85
N ARG A 171 4.17 12.93 31.39
CA ARG A 171 4.19 11.88 30.38
C ARG A 171 3.20 12.17 29.24
N ARG A 172 2.76 13.42 29.09
CA ARG A 172 1.71 13.78 28.12
C ARG A 172 2.25 14.75 27.08
N VAL A 173 1.87 14.49 25.84
CA VAL A 173 2.23 15.30 24.68
C VAL A 173 1.01 15.52 23.80
N LYS A 174 0.81 16.76 23.35
CA LYS A 174 -0.35 17.14 22.54
C LYS A 174 0.07 17.73 21.22
N PHE A 175 -0.55 17.24 20.15
CA PHE A 175 -0.41 17.74 18.79
C PHE A 175 -1.69 18.48 18.40
N THR A 176 -1.55 19.64 17.76
CA THR A 176 -2.66 20.29 17.07
C THR A 176 -2.30 20.43 15.59
N PHE A 177 -3.30 20.43 14.73
CA PHE A 177 -3.09 20.40 13.28
C PHE A 177 -3.58 21.70 12.63
N ALA A 178 -2.84 22.14 11.62
CA ALA A 178 -3.17 23.34 10.85
C ALA A 178 -4.32 23.13 9.86
N ALA A 179 -4.63 21.88 9.54
CA ALA A 179 -5.65 21.49 8.57
C ALA A 179 -6.65 20.51 9.18
N GLU A 180 -7.86 20.50 8.65
CA GLU A 180 -8.87 19.50 8.99
C GLU A 180 -8.68 18.27 8.12
N ASP A 181 -7.91 17.30 8.63
CA ASP A 181 -7.59 16.05 7.97
C ASP A 181 -7.56 14.96 9.04
N ARG A 182 -8.54 14.06 8.99
CA ARG A 182 -8.72 13.00 9.99
C ARG A 182 -7.53 12.04 10.07
N GLU A 183 -6.81 11.87 8.99
CA GLU A 183 -5.67 10.95 8.93
C GLU A 183 -4.50 11.41 9.79
N LEU A 184 -4.36 12.73 10.01
CA LEU A 184 -3.23 13.28 10.76
C LEU A 184 -3.14 12.72 12.18
N ALA A 185 -4.30 12.51 12.83
CA ALA A 185 -4.34 11.92 14.18
C ALA A 185 -3.76 10.50 14.24
N LEU A 186 -3.81 9.76 13.13
CA LEU A 186 -3.20 8.44 13.03
C LEU A 186 -1.73 8.54 12.62
N LEU A 187 -1.44 9.35 11.60
CA LEU A 187 -0.07 9.47 11.08
C LEU A 187 0.93 9.91 12.15
N VAL A 188 0.53 10.82 13.03
CA VAL A 188 1.42 11.23 14.14
C VAL A 188 1.70 10.10 15.12
N GLY A 189 0.88 9.07 15.17
CA GLY A 189 1.12 7.90 16.01
C GLY A 189 2.19 6.96 15.49
N LEU A 190 2.62 7.10 14.24
CA LEU A 190 3.49 6.14 13.56
C LEU A 190 4.93 6.62 13.33
N ARG A 191 5.30 7.80 13.80
CA ARG A 191 6.69 8.27 13.67
C ARG A 191 7.58 7.58 14.68
N PRO A 192 8.79 7.18 14.29
CA PRO A 192 9.72 6.53 15.23
C PRO A 192 10.15 7.49 16.31
N ILE A 193 10.27 6.98 17.54
CA ILE A 193 10.74 7.74 18.68
C ILE A 193 12.20 7.42 18.90
N LEU A 194 13.04 8.44 18.82
CA LEU A 194 14.48 8.35 18.92
C LEU A 194 14.95 8.84 20.28
N LYS A 195 16.10 8.36 20.73
CA LYS A 195 16.69 8.81 22.00
C LYS A 195 17.45 10.12 21.79
N LYS A 196 16.87 11.23 22.25
CA LYS A 196 17.46 12.57 22.14
C LYS A 196 18.90 12.63 22.63
N ALA A 197 19.18 12.04 23.80
CA ALA A 197 20.50 12.08 24.40
C ALA A 197 21.60 11.44 23.53
N GLN A 198 21.26 10.46 22.72
CA GLN A 198 22.20 9.86 21.78
C GLN A 198 22.56 10.80 20.63
N TRP A 199 21.57 11.52 20.13
CA TRP A 199 21.66 12.24 18.85
C TRP A 199 21.95 13.73 18.97
N GLU A 200 21.63 14.37 20.10
CA GLU A 200 21.76 15.82 20.23
C GLU A 200 23.21 16.32 20.12
N THR A 201 24.19 15.45 20.39
CA THR A 201 25.61 15.75 20.29
C THR A 201 26.28 15.06 19.11
N ALA A 202 25.54 14.34 18.29
CA ALA A 202 26.01 13.60 17.14
C ALA A 202 25.52 14.27 15.84
N ASP A 203 26.18 13.96 14.73
CA ASP A 203 25.74 14.38 13.41
C ASP A 203 24.68 13.41 12.89
N PHE A 204 23.42 13.68 13.26
CA PHE A 204 22.30 12.83 12.89
C PHE A 204 22.14 12.71 11.38
N GLU A 205 22.24 13.83 10.68
CA GLU A 205 21.98 13.91 9.23
C GLU A 205 22.98 13.11 8.41
N ASN A 206 24.22 13.02 8.87
CA ASN A 206 25.31 12.33 8.18
C ASN A 206 25.70 11.00 8.82
N SER A 207 24.93 10.52 9.80
CA SER A 207 25.23 9.25 10.44
C SER A 207 25.09 8.09 9.47
N GLY A 208 25.94 7.10 9.59
CA GLY A 208 25.97 5.93 8.73
C GLY A 208 26.24 4.67 9.53
N LEU A 209 27.44 4.08 9.34
CA LEU A 209 27.87 2.88 10.08
C LEU A 209 28.59 3.20 11.39
N ASP A 210 28.82 4.47 11.68
CA ASP A 210 29.58 4.95 12.82
C ASP A 210 28.82 4.89 14.15
N ILE A 211 27.49 4.84 14.09
CA ILE A 211 26.62 4.81 15.28
C ILE A 211 25.58 3.70 15.13
N ILE A 212 25.49 2.84 16.13
CA ILE A 212 24.37 1.91 16.28
C ILE A 212 23.28 2.63 17.05
N PRO A 213 22.10 2.89 16.43
CA PRO A 213 21.03 3.62 17.10
C PRO A 213 20.47 2.85 18.31
N ILE A 214 20.24 3.57 19.40
CA ILE A 214 19.55 3.06 20.58
C ILE A 214 18.06 3.33 20.39
N SER A 215 17.23 2.31 20.56
CA SER A 215 15.77 2.45 20.48
C SER A 215 15.08 1.68 21.60
N SER A 216 13.76 1.77 21.63
CA SER A 216 12.92 1.04 22.59
C SER A 216 12.38 -0.27 22.03
N ALA A 217 12.71 -0.62 20.79
CA ALA A 217 12.16 -1.76 20.09
C ALA A 217 12.56 -3.12 20.69
N PRO A 218 11.79 -4.18 20.40
CA PRO A 218 12.13 -5.53 20.87
C PRO A 218 13.47 -6.05 20.34
N TYR A 219 13.87 -5.64 19.13
CA TYR A 219 15.14 -6.02 18.53
C TYR A 219 16.15 -4.90 18.60
N VAL A 220 17.39 -5.27 18.88
CA VAL A 220 18.53 -4.36 18.84
C VAL A 220 19.52 -4.82 17.78
N ILE A 221 20.17 -3.87 17.12
CA ILE A 221 21.28 -4.15 16.22
C ILE A 221 22.46 -4.55 17.08
N ARG A 222 22.86 -5.82 17.03
CA ARG A 222 23.94 -6.32 17.85
C ARG A 222 25.31 -6.05 17.23
N ASP A 223 25.46 -6.47 15.99
CA ASP A 223 26.68 -6.29 15.23
C ASP A 223 26.38 -6.31 13.73
N PHE A 224 27.37 -5.95 12.94
CA PHE A 224 27.28 -5.95 11.48
C PHE A 224 28.67 -6.07 10.87
N ASP A 225 28.73 -6.58 9.64
CA ASP A 225 29.89 -6.46 8.78
C ASP A 225 29.50 -5.57 7.60
N PRO A 226 30.21 -4.43 7.42
CA PRO A 226 29.82 -3.44 6.41
C PRO A 226 29.56 -4.05 5.03
N GLY A 227 28.33 -3.83 4.54
CA GLY A 227 27.90 -4.31 3.22
C GLY A 227 27.56 -5.80 3.14
N ASN A 228 27.87 -6.60 4.15
CA ASN A 228 27.73 -8.06 4.12
C ASN A 228 26.58 -8.58 4.97
N TYR A 229 26.51 -8.18 6.23
CA TYR A 229 25.40 -8.61 7.09
C TYR A 229 25.11 -7.64 8.21
N VAL A 230 23.87 -7.72 8.71
CA VAL A 230 23.43 -7.10 9.98
C VAL A 230 22.78 -8.18 10.83
N ARG A 231 23.13 -8.23 12.11
CA ARG A 231 22.50 -9.14 13.08
C ARG A 231 21.68 -8.34 14.08
N LEU A 232 20.41 -8.69 14.18
CA LEU A 232 19.49 -8.15 15.16
C LEU A 232 19.23 -9.23 16.22
N MET A 233 19.27 -8.83 17.50
CA MET A 233 19.01 -9.73 18.63
C MET A 233 17.81 -9.24 19.40
N ARG A 234 16.93 -10.18 19.79
CA ARG A 234 15.82 -9.85 20.67
C ARG A 234 16.36 -9.44 22.04
N ASN A 235 15.88 -8.31 22.53
CA ASN A 235 16.19 -7.86 23.88
C ASN A 235 15.30 -8.62 24.88
N PRO A 236 15.87 -9.53 25.71
CA PRO A 236 15.06 -10.29 26.66
C PRO A 236 14.44 -9.41 27.75
N GLU A 237 14.98 -8.21 27.95
CA GLU A 237 14.48 -7.21 28.90
C GLU A 237 13.65 -6.12 28.24
N TYR A 238 13.11 -6.41 27.05
CA TYR A 238 12.25 -5.48 26.37
C TYR A 238 11.08 -5.05 27.26
N TRP A 239 10.91 -3.73 27.39
CA TRP A 239 9.95 -3.12 28.33
C TRP A 239 8.50 -3.52 28.07
N GLY A 240 8.13 -3.73 26.81
CA GLY A 240 6.75 -3.89 26.36
C GLY A 240 6.32 -5.33 26.07
N LYS A 241 7.04 -6.33 26.53
CA LYS A 241 6.78 -7.75 26.18
C LYS A 241 5.37 -8.24 26.54
N ASP A 242 4.73 -7.66 27.56
CA ASP A 242 3.41 -8.08 28.04
C ASP A 242 2.27 -7.19 27.55
N ILE A 243 2.54 -6.21 26.71
CA ILE A 243 1.52 -5.37 26.07
C ILE A 243 0.73 -6.23 25.08
N GLY A 244 -0.60 -6.06 25.05
CA GLY A 244 -1.46 -6.81 24.11
C GLY A 244 -1.02 -6.74 22.67
N PHE A 245 -0.60 -5.57 22.21
CA PHE A 245 -0.07 -5.38 20.86
C PHE A 245 1.21 -6.21 20.60
N ARG A 246 2.01 -6.49 21.61
CA ARG A 246 3.30 -7.20 21.49
C ARG A 246 3.23 -8.69 21.84
N ARG A 247 2.26 -9.12 22.62
CA ARG A 247 2.22 -10.52 23.07
C ARG A 247 2.11 -11.46 21.89
N GLY A 248 3.01 -12.43 21.81
CA GLY A 248 3.09 -13.37 20.69
C GLY A 248 3.78 -12.82 19.44
N THR A 249 4.40 -11.66 19.53
CA THR A 249 5.20 -11.07 18.45
C THR A 249 6.68 -11.08 18.80
N ASN A 250 7.54 -10.87 17.80
CA ASN A 250 8.99 -10.75 17.98
C ASN A 250 9.58 -11.97 18.71
N ASN A 251 9.32 -13.15 18.15
CA ASN A 251 9.57 -14.42 18.83
C ASN A 251 10.98 -14.98 18.58
N PHE A 252 11.64 -14.59 17.48
CA PHE A 252 12.97 -15.09 17.18
C PHE A 252 14.02 -14.43 18.07
N ASP A 253 15.03 -15.19 18.50
CA ASP A 253 16.15 -14.65 19.24
C ASP A 253 17.06 -13.81 18.37
N GLU A 254 17.27 -14.23 17.13
CA GLU A 254 18.16 -13.57 16.19
C GLU A 254 17.49 -13.45 14.81
N ILE A 255 17.65 -12.28 14.20
CA ILE A 255 17.32 -12.05 12.80
C ILE A 255 18.61 -11.59 12.13
N ARG A 256 19.06 -12.39 11.15
CA ARG A 256 20.26 -12.08 10.37
C ARG A 256 19.86 -11.65 8.97
N LEU A 257 20.36 -10.52 8.54
CA LEU A 257 20.18 -9.98 7.18
C LEU A 257 21.50 -10.18 6.45
N ASP A 258 21.53 -11.09 5.49
CA ASP A 258 22.71 -11.35 4.66
C ASP A 258 22.56 -10.70 3.29
N PHE A 259 23.56 -9.93 2.88
CA PHE A 259 23.52 -9.18 1.64
C PHE A 259 24.34 -9.83 0.55
N TYR A 260 23.75 -9.94 -0.64
CA TYR A 260 24.38 -10.47 -1.84
C TYR A 260 24.43 -9.36 -2.88
N ALA A 261 25.64 -9.02 -3.36
CA ALA A 261 25.83 -7.95 -4.34
C ALA A 261 24.99 -8.18 -5.60
N ASP A 262 24.87 -9.43 -6.05
CA ASP A 262 23.98 -9.85 -7.12
C ASP A 262 22.71 -10.50 -6.52
N GLY A 263 21.60 -9.77 -6.58
CA GLY A 263 20.32 -10.25 -6.04
C GLY A 263 19.77 -11.50 -6.73
N SER A 264 20.24 -11.83 -7.94
CA SER A 264 19.77 -13.01 -8.66
C SER A 264 20.18 -14.33 -7.99
N VAL A 265 21.14 -14.29 -7.06
CA VAL A 265 21.60 -15.48 -6.32
C VAL A 265 20.73 -15.80 -5.10
N GLN A 266 19.76 -14.95 -4.74
CA GLN A 266 18.95 -15.14 -3.53
C GLN A 266 18.20 -16.47 -3.52
N PHE A 267 17.62 -16.88 -4.64
CA PHE A 267 16.92 -18.15 -4.76
C PHE A 267 17.87 -19.34 -4.60
N GLU A 268 19.05 -19.27 -5.22
CA GLU A 268 20.06 -20.32 -5.08
C GLU A 268 20.57 -20.43 -3.64
N ALA A 269 20.74 -19.30 -2.96
CA ALA A 269 21.11 -19.26 -1.54
C ALA A 269 20.04 -19.94 -0.68
N PHE A 270 18.77 -19.70 -0.97
CA PHE A 270 17.66 -20.35 -0.29
C PHE A 270 17.68 -21.87 -0.50
N LYS A 271 17.85 -22.33 -1.74
CA LYS A 271 17.94 -23.75 -2.05
C LYS A 271 19.13 -24.41 -1.35
N ALA A 272 20.22 -23.70 -1.18
CA ALA A 272 21.42 -24.19 -0.50
C ALA A 272 21.29 -24.16 1.04
N GLY A 273 20.18 -23.67 1.59
CA GLY A 273 19.96 -23.61 3.03
C GLY A 273 20.59 -22.40 3.72
N GLU A 274 21.03 -21.40 2.95
CA GLU A 274 21.69 -20.21 3.49
C GLU A 274 20.69 -19.15 4.00
N SER A 275 19.43 -19.21 3.58
CA SER A 275 18.36 -18.36 4.08
C SER A 275 17.16 -19.18 4.51
N SER A 276 16.33 -18.61 5.37
CA SER A 276 15.21 -19.32 6.02
C SER A 276 13.93 -19.30 5.20
N SER A 277 13.80 -18.37 4.26
CA SER A 277 12.56 -18.17 3.51
C SER A 277 12.82 -17.51 2.16
N PHE A 278 11.84 -17.68 1.26
CA PHE A 278 11.86 -17.02 -0.03
C PHE A 278 10.41 -16.72 -0.46
N ARG A 279 10.12 -15.44 -0.74
CA ARG A 279 8.84 -15.04 -1.32
C ARG A 279 8.90 -15.18 -2.83
N GLU A 280 8.07 -16.05 -3.37
CA GLU A 280 8.04 -16.33 -4.80
C GLU A 280 6.99 -15.46 -5.50
N LEU A 281 7.45 -14.55 -6.34
CA LEU A 281 6.59 -13.67 -7.11
C LEU A 281 6.18 -14.24 -8.46
N ASN A 282 6.85 -15.30 -8.89
CA ASN A 282 6.61 -15.95 -10.19
C ASN A 282 5.80 -17.24 -10.00
N ALA A 283 4.55 -17.21 -10.46
CA ALA A 283 3.62 -18.33 -10.31
C ALA A 283 4.10 -19.61 -11.05
N GLU A 284 4.74 -19.44 -12.21
CA GLU A 284 5.27 -20.59 -12.96
C GLU A 284 6.44 -21.24 -12.22
N ARG A 285 7.38 -20.45 -11.73
CA ARG A 285 8.51 -20.98 -10.95
C ARG A 285 8.03 -21.70 -9.68
N TRP A 286 7.00 -21.16 -9.02
CA TRP A 286 6.38 -21.81 -7.86
C TRP A 286 5.86 -23.22 -8.18
N GLU A 287 5.23 -23.37 -9.34
CA GLU A 287 4.69 -24.67 -9.77
C GLU A 287 5.76 -25.62 -10.28
N ASN A 288 6.78 -25.12 -10.98
CA ASN A 288 7.68 -25.96 -11.78
C ASN A 288 9.10 -26.05 -11.25
N SER A 289 9.54 -25.18 -10.35
CA SER A 289 10.93 -25.11 -9.90
C SER A 289 11.14 -25.44 -8.42
N TYR A 290 10.07 -25.78 -7.71
CA TYR A 290 10.14 -26.16 -6.29
C TYR A 290 10.13 -27.69 -6.12
N ASP A 291 10.97 -28.38 -6.91
CA ASP A 291 11.15 -29.83 -6.92
C ASP A 291 12.54 -30.23 -6.40
N PHE A 292 13.30 -29.32 -5.85
CA PHE A 292 14.62 -29.61 -5.31
C PHE A 292 14.56 -30.41 -3.99
N ASP A 293 15.66 -31.04 -3.62
CA ASP A 293 15.74 -32.01 -2.52
C ASP A 293 15.10 -31.51 -1.20
N ALA A 294 15.35 -30.27 -0.80
CA ALA A 294 14.84 -29.76 0.47
C ALA A 294 13.31 -29.68 0.49
N VAL A 295 12.68 -29.45 -0.67
CA VAL A 295 11.21 -29.49 -0.79
C VAL A 295 10.72 -30.94 -0.76
N GLN A 296 11.36 -31.81 -1.51
CA GLN A 296 10.96 -33.23 -1.59
C GLN A 296 11.09 -33.96 -0.25
N THR A 297 12.10 -33.61 0.53
CA THR A 297 12.34 -34.20 1.86
C THR A 297 11.55 -33.54 2.98
N GLY A 298 10.79 -32.47 2.67
CA GLY A 298 10.00 -31.78 3.64
C GLY A 298 10.77 -30.79 4.54
N LYS A 299 12.05 -30.55 4.25
CA LYS A 299 12.83 -29.53 4.97
C LYS A 299 12.33 -28.11 4.68
N ILE A 300 11.85 -27.91 3.46
CA ILE A 300 11.21 -26.67 3.01
C ILE A 300 9.73 -26.92 2.83
N VAL A 301 8.93 -26.03 3.37
CA VAL A 301 7.47 -26.02 3.27
C VAL A 301 7.05 -24.90 2.32
N LYS A 302 6.08 -25.18 1.46
CA LYS A 302 5.47 -24.19 0.58
C LYS A 302 4.17 -23.73 1.22
N SER A 303 4.10 -22.46 1.59
CA SER A 303 2.90 -21.86 2.20
C SER A 303 2.25 -20.87 1.26
N ILE A 304 0.93 -20.93 1.19
CA ILE A 304 0.11 -19.97 0.44
C ILE A 304 -0.66 -19.14 1.45
N ILE A 305 -0.44 -17.84 1.43
CA ILE A 305 -1.02 -16.93 2.40
C ILE A 305 -1.96 -15.96 1.67
N PRO A 306 -3.29 -16.13 1.82
CA PRO A 306 -4.25 -15.22 1.21
C PRO A 306 -4.26 -13.87 1.91
N HIS A 307 -4.63 -12.84 1.15
CA HIS A 307 -4.82 -11.49 1.67
C HIS A 307 -6.10 -10.87 1.14
N GLN A 308 -6.57 -9.84 1.82
CA GLN A 308 -7.77 -9.09 1.43
C GLN A 308 -7.43 -7.64 1.07
N ARG A 309 -6.21 -7.40 0.60
CA ARG A 309 -5.81 -6.08 0.11
C ARG A 309 -6.45 -5.81 -1.25
N PRO A 310 -6.83 -4.55 -1.55
CA PRO A 310 -7.34 -4.22 -2.88
C PRO A 310 -6.34 -4.63 -3.96
N SER A 311 -6.86 -5.13 -5.07
CA SER A 311 -6.03 -5.46 -6.24
C SER A 311 -5.30 -4.24 -6.79
N GLY A 312 -5.85 -3.05 -6.56
CA GLY A 312 -5.45 -1.88 -7.31
C GLY A 312 -5.79 -2.05 -8.78
N ILE A 313 -5.16 -1.27 -9.62
CA ILE A 313 -5.30 -1.40 -11.06
C ILE A 313 -3.93 -1.59 -11.70
N THR A 314 -3.83 -2.60 -12.54
CA THR A 314 -2.68 -2.87 -13.38
C THR A 314 -3.20 -3.24 -14.76
N GLY A 315 -2.62 -2.65 -15.79
CA GLY A 315 -3.03 -2.92 -17.15
C GLY A 315 -2.53 -1.88 -18.13
N PHE A 316 -3.27 -1.73 -19.21
CA PHE A 316 -2.90 -0.78 -20.26
C PHE A 316 -3.88 0.38 -20.23
N VAL A 317 -3.37 1.54 -19.83
CA VAL A 317 -4.16 2.76 -19.71
C VAL A 317 -4.33 3.43 -21.07
N MET A 318 -5.54 3.86 -21.34
CA MET A 318 -5.89 4.62 -22.54
C MET A 318 -5.95 6.11 -22.19
N ASN A 319 -5.16 6.92 -22.86
CA ASN A 319 -5.10 8.36 -22.61
C ASN A 319 -6.28 9.05 -23.28
N THR A 320 -7.30 9.37 -22.50
CA THR A 320 -8.53 10.00 -23.02
C THR A 320 -8.34 11.46 -23.45
N ARG A 321 -7.15 12.04 -23.22
CA ARG A 321 -6.78 13.34 -23.81
C ARG A 321 -6.70 13.24 -25.32
N LYS A 322 -6.45 12.04 -25.84
CA LYS A 322 -6.45 11.75 -27.28
C LYS A 322 -7.90 11.55 -27.74
N PRO A 323 -8.36 12.28 -28.77
CA PRO A 323 -9.75 12.20 -29.23
C PRO A 323 -10.24 10.79 -29.56
N LYS A 324 -9.35 9.93 -30.09
CA LYS A 324 -9.70 8.53 -30.41
C LYS A 324 -10.11 7.70 -29.21
N PHE A 325 -9.71 8.06 -27.99
CA PHE A 325 -10.06 7.35 -26.77
C PHE A 325 -11.14 8.07 -25.93
N ALA A 326 -11.62 9.21 -26.36
CA ALA A 326 -12.57 10.01 -25.59
C ALA A 326 -13.95 9.35 -25.46
N ASP A 327 -14.38 8.58 -26.47
CA ASP A 327 -15.67 7.89 -26.46
C ASP A 327 -15.56 6.55 -25.72
N TRP A 328 -16.41 6.37 -24.70
CA TRP A 328 -16.41 5.13 -23.90
C TRP A 328 -16.65 3.87 -24.75
N ARG A 329 -17.40 3.98 -25.86
CA ARG A 329 -17.68 2.85 -26.75
C ARG A 329 -16.39 2.33 -27.39
N VAL A 330 -15.49 3.23 -27.74
CA VAL A 330 -14.17 2.86 -28.26
C VAL A 330 -13.37 2.14 -27.18
N ARG A 331 -13.34 2.68 -25.97
CA ARG A 331 -12.62 2.05 -24.86
C ARG A 331 -13.17 0.67 -24.54
N GLU A 332 -14.50 0.52 -24.49
CA GLU A 332 -15.15 -0.78 -24.29
C GLU A 332 -14.76 -1.78 -25.38
N ALA A 333 -14.76 -1.34 -26.64
CA ALA A 333 -14.36 -2.18 -27.77
C ALA A 333 -12.91 -2.67 -27.63
N LEU A 334 -12.01 -1.79 -27.21
CA LEU A 334 -10.61 -2.13 -27.02
C LEU A 334 -10.41 -3.10 -25.85
N ILE A 335 -11.20 -2.96 -24.79
CA ILE A 335 -11.22 -3.91 -23.66
C ILE A 335 -11.74 -5.28 -24.12
N ALA A 336 -12.84 -5.30 -24.88
CA ALA A 336 -13.44 -6.53 -25.40
C ALA A 336 -12.49 -7.31 -26.33
N ALA A 337 -11.69 -6.59 -27.10
CA ALA A 337 -10.71 -7.20 -28.01
C ALA A 337 -9.49 -7.77 -27.30
N PHE A 338 -9.24 -7.36 -26.07
CA PHE A 338 -8.13 -7.88 -25.27
C PHE A 338 -8.53 -9.24 -24.68
N ASN A 339 -7.94 -10.28 -25.21
CA ASN A 339 -8.28 -11.66 -24.89
C ASN A 339 -7.47 -12.15 -23.68
N PHE A 340 -7.82 -11.66 -22.50
CA PHE A 340 -7.09 -11.98 -21.27
C PHE A 340 -7.03 -13.52 -21.03
N GLU A 341 -8.13 -14.22 -21.21
CA GLU A 341 -8.23 -15.66 -20.91
C GLU A 341 -7.31 -16.48 -21.80
N PHE A 342 -7.22 -16.14 -23.08
CA PHE A 342 -6.26 -16.79 -24.00
C PHE A 342 -4.82 -16.43 -23.65
N ILE A 343 -4.53 -15.16 -23.40
CA ILE A 343 -3.19 -14.69 -23.00
C ILE A 343 -2.73 -15.39 -21.71
N ASN A 344 -3.61 -15.45 -20.73
CA ASN A 344 -3.34 -16.09 -19.45
C ASN A 344 -3.04 -17.58 -19.64
N GLN A 345 -3.83 -18.27 -20.43
CA GLN A 345 -3.59 -19.70 -20.74
C GLN A 345 -2.28 -19.91 -21.48
N ALA A 346 -1.97 -19.06 -22.45
CA ALA A 346 -0.75 -19.17 -23.25
C ALA A 346 0.50 -18.87 -22.43
N ASN A 347 0.45 -17.86 -21.56
CA ASN A 347 1.63 -17.37 -20.84
C ASN A 347 1.83 -18.01 -19.46
N THR A 348 0.77 -18.42 -18.78
CA THR A 348 0.85 -18.92 -17.40
C THR A 348 0.06 -20.22 -17.16
N GLY A 349 -0.54 -20.80 -18.18
CA GLY A 349 -1.39 -21.98 -18.00
C GLY A 349 -2.68 -21.68 -17.24
N GLY A 350 -3.18 -20.42 -17.32
CA GLY A 350 -4.42 -20.01 -16.67
C GLY A 350 -4.28 -19.71 -15.18
N ARG A 351 -3.05 -19.52 -14.68
CA ARG A 351 -2.78 -19.39 -13.24
C ARG A 351 -3.03 -17.99 -12.68
N GLN A 352 -3.17 -16.98 -13.54
CA GLN A 352 -3.33 -15.60 -13.08
C GLN A 352 -4.81 -15.26 -12.90
N GLU A 353 -5.11 -14.45 -11.86
CA GLU A 353 -6.42 -13.90 -11.64
C GLU A 353 -6.52 -12.53 -12.33
N ARG A 354 -7.62 -12.26 -13.02
CA ARG A 354 -7.84 -10.94 -13.62
C ARG A 354 -8.43 -9.98 -12.62
N ILE A 355 -7.94 -8.74 -12.63
CA ILE A 355 -8.54 -7.63 -11.89
C ILE A 355 -9.96 -7.40 -12.42
N THR A 356 -10.95 -7.35 -11.53
CA THR A 356 -12.36 -7.14 -11.88
C THR A 356 -12.83 -5.72 -11.59
N SER A 357 -12.21 -5.05 -10.64
CA SER A 357 -12.44 -3.64 -10.31
C SER A 357 -11.22 -3.09 -9.58
N TYR A 358 -11.17 -1.77 -9.38
CA TYR A 358 -10.00 -1.12 -8.76
C TYR A 358 -9.76 -1.54 -7.31
N PHE A 359 -10.83 -1.78 -6.57
CA PHE A 359 -10.77 -2.23 -5.17
C PHE A 359 -11.13 -3.70 -5.01
N SER A 360 -11.10 -4.48 -6.10
CA SER A 360 -11.41 -5.90 -6.03
C SER A 360 -10.50 -6.63 -5.04
N ASN A 361 -10.95 -7.80 -4.59
CA ASN A 361 -10.31 -8.60 -3.55
C ASN A 361 -10.41 -8.01 -2.14
N SER A 362 -11.15 -6.93 -1.92
CA SER A 362 -11.22 -6.27 -0.62
C SER A 362 -12.65 -5.94 -0.21
N VAL A 363 -12.81 -5.53 1.06
CA VAL A 363 -14.08 -5.05 1.59
C VAL A 363 -14.56 -3.76 0.92
N LEU A 364 -13.67 -3.05 0.21
CA LEU A 364 -13.97 -1.81 -0.50
C LEU A 364 -14.47 -2.05 -1.92
N SER A 365 -14.44 -3.30 -2.39
CA SER A 365 -14.85 -3.66 -3.74
C SER A 365 -16.32 -3.36 -3.99
N MET A 366 -16.61 -2.84 -5.17
CA MET A 366 -17.98 -2.72 -5.65
C MET A 366 -18.66 -4.09 -5.65
N GLU A 367 -19.95 -4.11 -5.34
CA GLU A 367 -20.74 -5.33 -5.39
C GLU A 367 -21.22 -5.58 -6.83
N ALA A 368 -21.40 -6.85 -7.17
CA ALA A 368 -21.94 -7.20 -8.50
C ALA A 368 -23.40 -6.78 -8.62
N GLY A 369 -23.81 -6.42 -9.84
CA GLY A 369 -25.17 -6.03 -10.12
C GLY A 369 -25.48 -4.57 -9.79
N PRO A 370 -26.77 -4.20 -9.77
CA PRO A 370 -27.17 -2.81 -9.58
C PRO A 370 -26.72 -2.24 -8.22
N ALA A 371 -26.35 -0.97 -8.21
CA ALA A 371 -26.06 -0.24 -6.99
C ALA A 371 -27.30 -0.19 -6.11
N LYS A 372 -27.11 -0.34 -4.80
CA LYS A 372 -28.17 -0.40 -3.80
C LYS A 372 -27.85 0.47 -2.59
N GLY A 373 -28.88 0.81 -1.82
CA GLY A 373 -28.73 1.47 -0.53
C GLY A 373 -27.91 2.75 -0.61
N ARG A 374 -26.98 2.89 0.31
CA ARG A 374 -26.18 4.11 0.44
C ARG A 374 -25.30 4.38 -0.79
N VAL A 375 -24.79 3.35 -1.45
CA VAL A 375 -24.01 3.49 -2.68
C VAL A 375 -24.86 4.13 -3.78
N LEU A 376 -26.09 3.65 -3.96
CA LEU A 376 -27.02 4.22 -4.93
C LEU A 376 -27.34 5.69 -4.60
N GLU A 377 -27.63 5.99 -3.34
CA GLU A 377 -27.91 7.36 -2.91
C GLU A 377 -26.77 8.32 -3.23
N MET A 378 -25.53 7.87 -3.11
CA MET A 378 -24.36 8.69 -3.42
C MET A 378 -24.17 8.91 -4.91
N LEU A 379 -24.54 7.94 -5.74
CA LEU A 379 -24.38 8.00 -7.20
C LEU A 379 -25.49 8.75 -7.91
N GLU A 380 -26.73 8.66 -7.43
CA GLU A 380 -27.91 9.23 -8.08
C GLU A 380 -27.79 10.72 -8.46
N PRO A 381 -27.24 11.59 -7.60
CA PRO A 381 -27.08 13.01 -7.97
C PRO A 381 -26.23 13.26 -9.22
N TYR A 382 -25.43 12.26 -9.60
CA TYR A 382 -24.50 12.36 -10.72
C TYR A 382 -24.92 11.48 -11.91
N ALA A 383 -26.12 10.90 -11.87
CA ALA A 383 -26.58 9.90 -12.83
C ALA A 383 -26.36 10.30 -14.30
N ASP A 384 -26.61 11.57 -14.64
CA ASP A 384 -26.49 12.07 -16.01
C ASP A 384 -25.05 12.12 -16.53
N SER A 385 -24.07 12.16 -15.62
CA SER A 385 -22.64 12.24 -15.96
C SER A 385 -21.93 10.90 -15.85
N LEU A 386 -22.58 9.86 -15.33
CA LEU A 386 -21.96 8.56 -15.13
C LEU A 386 -21.87 7.77 -16.44
N MET A 387 -20.77 7.04 -16.58
CA MET A 387 -20.62 6.11 -17.70
C MET A 387 -21.61 4.96 -17.60
N PRO A 388 -22.10 4.44 -18.75
CA PRO A 388 -23.03 3.31 -18.75
C PRO A 388 -22.50 2.12 -17.97
N GLY A 389 -23.36 1.53 -17.15
CA GLY A 389 -23.03 0.40 -16.29
C GLY A 389 -22.62 0.79 -14.87
N THR A 390 -22.36 2.07 -14.58
CA THR A 390 -21.97 2.49 -13.22
C THR A 390 -23.03 2.12 -12.19
N ILE A 391 -24.28 2.48 -12.43
CA ILE A 391 -25.40 2.18 -11.52
C ILE A 391 -25.91 0.75 -11.74
N GLU A 392 -26.03 0.32 -12.98
CA GLU A 392 -26.61 -0.98 -13.36
C GLU A 392 -25.69 -2.16 -13.03
N GLY A 393 -24.40 -1.93 -12.92
CA GLY A 393 -23.41 -2.96 -12.66
C GLY A 393 -22.59 -3.29 -13.93
N TYR A 394 -21.39 -2.72 -14.00
CA TYR A 394 -20.47 -2.99 -15.09
C TYR A 394 -19.68 -4.28 -14.82
N ARG A 395 -19.54 -5.09 -15.87
CA ARG A 395 -18.70 -6.30 -15.85
C ARG A 395 -17.78 -6.30 -17.05
N LEU A 396 -16.52 -6.66 -16.84
CA LEU A 396 -15.56 -6.82 -17.92
C LEU A 396 -16.02 -7.91 -18.90
N PRO A 397 -15.84 -7.68 -20.20
CA PRO A 397 -16.03 -8.75 -21.19
C PRO A 397 -15.14 -9.95 -20.89
N GLN A 398 -15.70 -11.14 -20.98
CA GLN A 398 -14.97 -12.40 -20.82
C GLN A 398 -14.92 -13.11 -22.16
N SER A 399 -13.76 -13.72 -22.48
CA SER A 399 -13.65 -14.56 -23.66
C SER A 399 -13.91 -16.03 -23.29
N ASP A 400 -14.11 -16.85 -24.31
CA ASP A 400 -14.23 -18.30 -24.16
C ASP A 400 -12.85 -19.01 -24.08
N GLY A 401 -11.77 -18.22 -24.07
CA GLY A 401 -10.40 -18.74 -24.05
C GLY A 401 -9.85 -19.11 -25.42
N SER A 402 -10.64 -19.03 -26.47
CA SER A 402 -10.15 -19.28 -27.84
C SER A 402 -9.32 -18.12 -28.37
N ALA A 403 -8.37 -18.41 -29.25
CA ALA A 403 -7.51 -17.40 -29.85
C ALA A 403 -8.30 -16.33 -30.64
N ARG A 404 -9.42 -16.72 -31.24
CA ARG A 404 -10.21 -15.83 -32.08
C ARG A 404 -11.13 -14.91 -31.33
N ASN A 405 -11.60 -15.28 -30.14
CA ASN A 405 -12.49 -14.47 -29.32
C ASN A 405 -13.64 -13.85 -30.11
N ARG A 406 -14.30 -14.66 -30.94
CA ARG A 406 -15.22 -14.18 -31.98
C ARG A 406 -16.37 -13.33 -31.48
N LYS A 407 -16.99 -13.73 -30.35
CA LYS A 407 -18.13 -13.01 -29.78
C LYS A 407 -17.74 -11.58 -29.38
N ASN A 408 -16.63 -11.44 -28.68
CA ASN A 408 -16.15 -10.15 -28.21
C ASN A 408 -15.61 -9.28 -29.35
N ILE A 409 -14.99 -9.89 -30.37
CA ILE A 409 -14.53 -9.16 -31.57
C ILE A 409 -15.72 -8.59 -32.33
N ARG A 410 -16.81 -9.37 -32.46
CA ARG A 410 -18.03 -8.86 -33.10
C ARG A 410 -18.68 -7.72 -32.31
N ALA A 411 -18.70 -7.85 -30.98
CA ALA A 411 -19.20 -6.79 -30.10
C ALA A 411 -18.36 -5.52 -30.23
N ALA A 412 -17.03 -5.67 -30.28
CA ALA A 412 -16.10 -4.56 -30.47
C ALA A 412 -16.32 -3.86 -31.81
N ASP A 413 -16.49 -4.64 -32.91
CA ASP A 413 -16.75 -4.10 -34.23
C ASP A 413 -18.04 -3.26 -34.26
N ALA A 414 -19.10 -3.74 -33.64
CA ALA A 414 -20.37 -3.01 -33.54
C ALA A 414 -20.20 -1.70 -32.75
N LEU A 415 -19.52 -1.72 -31.64
CA LEU A 415 -19.29 -0.52 -30.83
C LEU A 415 -18.45 0.53 -31.55
N LEU A 416 -17.39 0.10 -32.24
CA LEU A 416 -16.55 1.00 -33.04
C LEU A 416 -17.34 1.66 -34.16
N SER A 417 -18.18 0.88 -34.88
CA SER A 417 -19.02 1.42 -35.92
C SER A 417 -20.03 2.43 -35.38
N GLN A 418 -20.66 2.14 -34.25
CA GLN A 418 -21.58 3.07 -33.58
C GLN A 418 -20.88 4.36 -33.17
N ALA A 419 -19.60 4.29 -32.81
CA ALA A 419 -18.78 5.43 -32.42
C ALA A 419 -18.24 6.24 -33.63
N GLY A 420 -18.58 5.85 -34.87
CA GLY A 420 -18.14 6.56 -36.05
C GLY A 420 -16.86 6.03 -36.70
N TRP A 421 -16.35 4.90 -36.21
CA TRP A 421 -15.17 4.24 -36.75
C TRP A 421 -15.56 3.04 -37.58
N THR A 422 -15.45 3.15 -38.92
CA THR A 422 -15.86 2.10 -39.84
C THR A 422 -14.70 1.61 -40.69
N VAL A 423 -14.77 0.35 -41.14
CA VAL A 423 -13.74 -0.24 -42.00
C VAL A 423 -13.91 0.26 -43.41
N GLN A 424 -12.86 0.87 -43.95
CA GLN A 424 -12.79 1.38 -45.32
C GLN A 424 -11.41 1.02 -45.87
N ASN A 425 -11.39 0.30 -47.00
CA ASN A 425 -10.14 -0.15 -47.63
C ASN A 425 -9.22 -0.95 -46.63
N GLY A 426 -9.87 -1.82 -45.84
CA GLY A 426 -9.16 -2.70 -44.91
C GLY A 426 -8.71 -2.07 -43.59
N LEU A 427 -8.90 -0.76 -43.43
CA LEU A 427 -8.54 -0.06 -42.20
C LEU A 427 -9.77 0.57 -41.55
N ARG A 428 -9.76 0.58 -40.20
CA ARG A 428 -10.78 1.28 -39.42
C ARG A 428 -10.48 2.77 -39.48
N ARG A 429 -11.48 3.57 -39.90
CA ARG A 429 -11.34 5.01 -40.13
C ARG A 429 -12.47 5.77 -39.49
N ASN A 430 -12.19 7.01 -39.07
CA ASN A 430 -13.23 7.93 -38.60
C ASN A 430 -13.93 8.61 -39.80
N VAL A 431 -14.88 9.52 -39.53
CA VAL A 431 -15.62 10.25 -40.55
C VAL A 431 -14.74 11.13 -41.45
N GLU A 432 -13.57 11.54 -40.93
CA GLU A 432 -12.59 12.33 -41.68
C GLU A 432 -11.65 11.46 -42.53
N GLY A 433 -11.79 10.14 -42.46
CA GLY A 433 -10.94 9.19 -43.15
C GLY A 433 -9.63 8.86 -42.49
N LEU A 434 -9.38 9.34 -41.26
CA LEU A 434 -8.15 9.06 -40.52
C LEU A 434 -8.18 7.60 -40.00
N PRO A 435 -7.10 6.84 -40.21
CA PRO A 435 -7.02 5.48 -39.72
C PRO A 435 -6.87 5.42 -38.20
N PHE A 436 -7.38 4.35 -37.60
CA PHE A 436 -7.23 4.11 -36.17
C PHE A 436 -5.89 3.46 -35.90
N GLU A 437 -4.98 4.23 -35.35
CA GLU A 437 -3.63 3.80 -34.99
C GLU A 437 -3.40 4.01 -33.49
N ILE A 438 -2.79 3.03 -32.86
CA ILE A 438 -2.46 3.06 -31.43
C ILE A 438 -0.98 2.76 -31.28
N THR A 439 -0.27 3.61 -30.54
CA THR A 439 1.08 3.32 -30.07
C THR A 439 1.03 2.98 -28.59
N VAL A 440 1.49 1.77 -28.23
CA VAL A 440 1.67 1.37 -26.84
C VAL A 440 3.08 1.69 -26.42
N THR A 441 3.22 2.51 -25.40
CA THR A 441 4.52 2.88 -24.84
C THR A 441 4.85 1.96 -23.66
N LEU A 442 5.96 1.24 -23.79
CA LEU A 442 6.43 0.26 -22.82
C LEU A 442 7.84 0.62 -22.36
N LYS A 443 8.16 0.20 -21.14
CA LYS A 443 9.50 0.35 -20.57
C LYS A 443 10.39 -0.81 -21.02
N GLN A 444 11.62 -0.51 -21.35
CA GLN A 444 12.62 -1.52 -21.68
C GLN A 444 12.74 -2.55 -20.56
N GLY A 445 12.73 -3.82 -20.93
CA GLY A 445 12.78 -4.94 -19.98
C GLY A 445 11.40 -5.50 -19.60
N ASP A 446 10.30 -4.82 -19.93
CA ASP A 446 8.95 -5.34 -19.70
C ASP A 446 8.56 -6.33 -20.80
N THR A 447 9.14 -7.51 -20.74
CA THR A 447 8.92 -8.58 -21.73
C THR A 447 7.52 -9.18 -21.63
N GLU A 448 6.91 -9.15 -20.44
CA GLU A 448 5.54 -9.64 -20.24
C GLU A 448 4.54 -8.81 -21.02
N SER A 449 4.61 -7.48 -20.91
CA SER A 449 3.73 -6.59 -21.67
C SER A 449 3.96 -6.71 -23.19
N GLN A 450 5.21 -6.89 -23.61
CA GLN A 450 5.51 -7.10 -25.02
C GLN A 450 4.84 -8.37 -25.56
N SER A 451 4.89 -9.45 -24.79
CA SER A 451 4.23 -10.71 -25.14
C SER A 451 2.71 -10.54 -25.24
N MET A 452 2.09 -9.81 -24.32
CA MET A 452 0.66 -9.51 -24.38
C MET A 452 0.30 -8.68 -25.61
N MET A 453 1.13 -7.70 -25.93
CA MET A 453 0.88 -6.82 -27.09
C MET A 453 1.03 -7.55 -28.41
N ASP A 454 1.89 -8.55 -28.53
CA ASP A 454 2.01 -9.37 -29.74
C ASP A 454 0.69 -10.10 -30.04
N ILE A 455 0.02 -10.60 -29.03
CA ILE A 455 -1.29 -11.26 -29.18
C ILE A 455 -2.39 -10.22 -29.46
N TYR A 456 -2.38 -9.11 -28.72
CA TYR A 456 -3.38 -8.05 -28.85
C TYR A 456 -3.34 -7.39 -30.24
N GLN A 457 -2.15 -7.19 -30.78
CA GLN A 457 -1.94 -6.64 -32.13
C GLN A 457 -2.73 -7.43 -33.18
N GLN A 458 -2.69 -8.75 -33.12
CA GLN A 458 -3.40 -9.61 -34.05
C GLN A 458 -4.93 -9.46 -33.93
N ALA A 459 -5.42 -9.34 -32.69
CA ALA A 459 -6.84 -9.11 -32.45
C ALA A 459 -7.31 -7.76 -33.02
N LEU A 460 -6.50 -6.72 -32.83
CA LEU A 460 -6.82 -5.37 -33.33
C LEU A 460 -6.73 -5.31 -34.85
N GLU A 461 -5.83 -6.06 -35.50
CA GLU A 461 -5.78 -6.16 -36.95
C GLU A 461 -7.10 -6.67 -37.53
N ARG A 462 -7.75 -7.62 -36.87
CA ARG A 462 -9.08 -8.13 -37.30
C ARG A 462 -10.15 -7.06 -37.23
N LEU A 463 -9.96 -6.02 -36.44
CA LEU A 463 -10.86 -4.87 -36.34
C LEU A 463 -10.43 -3.71 -37.24
N GLY A 464 -9.35 -3.87 -38.01
CA GLY A 464 -8.80 -2.82 -38.86
C GLY A 464 -7.98 -1.78 -38.10
N ILE A 465 -7.58 -2.05 -36.86
CA ILE A 465 -6.82 -1.15 -36.01
C ILE A 465 -5.34 -1.56 -36.04
N THR A 466 -4.45 -0.58 -36.23
CA THR A 466 -3.00 -0.79 -36.22
C THR A 466 -2.44 -0.50 -34.83
N LEU A 467 -1.81 -1.51 -34.22
CA LEU A 467 -1.12 -1.37 -32.93
C LEU A 467 0.39 -1.45 -33.16
N THR A 468 1.10 -0.44 -32.65
CA THR A 468 2.57 -0.39 -32.69
C THR A 468 3.09 -0.32 -31.26
N THR A 469 4.12 -1.11 -30.95
CA THR A 469 4.77 -1.08 -29.65
C THR A 469 6.03 -0.21 -29.71
N GLU A 470 6.13 0.76 -28.83
CA GLU A 470 7.27 1.63 -28.64
C GLU A 470 7.93 1.31 -27.30
N VAL A 471 9.19 0.84 -27.33
CA VAL A 471 9.93 0.47 -26.12
C VAL A 471 10.95 1.56 -25.82
N LEU A 472 10.84 2.15 -24.64
CA LEU A 472 11.70 3.25 -24.18
C LEU A 472 12.56 2.81 -23.00
N ASP A 473 13.74 3.42 -22.86
CA ASP A 473 14.51 3.26 -21.63
C ASP A 473 13.79 3.91 -20.44
N SER A 474 14.24 3.62 -19.22
CA SER A 474 13.59 4.07 -18.00
C SER A 474 13.47 5.59 -17.91
N ALA A 475 14.49 6.32 -18.34
CA ALA A 475 14.51 7.79 -18.27
C ALA A 475 13.51 8.41 -19.25
N GLN A 476 13.53 7.97 -20.51
CA GLN A 476 12.58 8.42 -21.53
C GLN A 476 11.15 8.04 -21.19
N TYR A 477 10.95 6.83 -20.68
CA TYR A 477 9.62 6.36 -20.25
C TYR A 477 9.04 7.27 -19.17
N LYS A 478 9.85 7.58 -18.16
CA LYS A 478 9.43 8.47 -17.06
C LYS A 478 9.15 9.88 -17.58
N GLU A 479 10.02 10.43 -18.41
CA GLU A 479 9.85 11.76 -18.97
C GLU A 479 8.54 11.88 -19.77
N ARG A 480 8.28 10.91 -20.65
CA ARG A 480 7.08 10.91 -21.49
C ARG A 480 5.81 10.67 -20.70
N THR A 481 5.82 9.72 -19.77
CA THR A 481 4.61 9.37 -18.99
C THR A 481 4.24 10.46 -17.99
N GLN A 482 5.21 11.14 -17.41
CA GLN A 482 4.91 12.21 -16.44
C GLN A 482 4.23 13.42 -17.06
N VAL A 483 4.36 13.64 -18.37
CA VAL A 483 3.67 14.70 -19.12
C VAL A 483 2.53 14.15 -19.98
N TYR A 484 2.19 12.87 -19.79
CA TYR A 484 1.09 12.20 -20.47
C TYR A 484 1.25 12.12 -21.99
N ASP A 485 2.49 12.05 -22.46
CA ASP A 485 2.79 11.96 -23.90
C ASP A 485 2.81 10.50 -24.36
N PHE A 486 1.63 9.92 -24.51
CA PHE A 486 1.42 8.55 -24.99
C PHE A 486 -0.05 8.35 -25.40
N ASP A 487 -0.31 7.36 -26.23
CA ASP A 487 -1.66 6.88 -26.53
C ASP A 487 -2.10 5.88 -25.46
N MET A 488 -1.38 4.80 -25.34
CA MET A 488 -1.60 3.71 -24.40
C MET A 488 -0.26 3.37 -23.76
N ALA A 489 -0.28 3.02 -22.47
CA ALA A 489 0.93 2.68 -21.74
C ALA A 489 0.63 1.64 -20.66
N TYR A 490 1.64 0.87 -20.26
CA TYR A 490 1.54 0.05 -19.06
C TYR A 490 1.34 0.96 -17.85
N TYR A 491 0.36 0.62 -17.01
CA TYR A 491 -0.01 1.43 -15.86
C TYR A 491 -0.25 0.55 -14.64
N ARG A 492 0.28 0.95 -13.50
CA ARG A 492 0.02 0.29 -12.23
C ARG A 492 -0.23 1.30 -11.14
N ARG A 493 -1.33 1.11 -10.40
CA ARG A 493 -1.62 1.88 -9.20
C ARG A 493 -2.07 0.96 -8.08
N GLY A 494 -1.21 0.81 -7.06
CA GLY A 494 -1.59 0.13 -5.83
C GLY A 494 -2.58 0.97 -5.03
N LEU A 495 -3.57 0.32 -4.42
CA LEU A 495 -4.57 0.95 -3.59
C LEU A 495 -4.58 0.30 -2.21
N SER A 496 -4.96 1.08 -1.20
CA SER A 496 -4.99 0.62 0.18
C SER A 496 -6.43 0.40 0.68
N LEU A 497 -6.55 -0.19 1.86
CA LEU A 497 -7.83 -0.35 2.56
C LEU A 497 -8.31 0.94 3.23
N SER A 498 -7.54 2.02 3.13
CA SER A 498 -7.89 3.34 3.69
C SER A 498 -7.63 4.45 2.68
N PRO A 499 -8.31 4.43 1.50
CA PRO A 499 -8.14 5.50 0.53
C PRO A 499 -8.55 6.85 1.12
N GLY A 500 -7.79 7.87 0.79
CA GLY A 500 -7.98 9.23 1.31
C GLY A 500 -7.64 10.29 0.27
N ASN A 501 -6.98 11.35 0.69
CA ASN A 501 -6.64 12.50 -0.16
C ASN A 501 -5.74 12.13 -1.35
N GLU A 502 -4.94 11.08 -1.25
CA GLU A 502 -4.08 10.63 -2.34
C GLU A 502 -4.87 10.24 -3.59
N GLN A 503 -6.15 9.90 -3.43
CA GLN A 503 -7.02 9.57 -4.56
C GLN A 503 -7.18 10.74 -5.53
N MET A 504 -7.09 11.98 -5.05
CA MET A 504 -7.11 13.16 -5.93
C MET A 504 -5.88 13.20 -6.83
N LEU A 505 -4.71 12.76 -6.34
CA LEU A 505 -3.50 12.63 -7.14
C LEU A 505 -3.66 11.60 -8.26
N TYR A 506 -4.47 10.57 -8.03
CA TYR A 506 -4.68 9.49 -8.98
C TYR A 506 -5.78 9.79 -10.01
N TRP A 507 -6.88 10.37 -9.57
CA TRP A 507 -8.12 10.49 -10.37
C TRP A 507 -8.64 11.92 -10.49
N GLY A 508 -8.00 12.90 -9.86
CA GLY A 508 -8.46 14.28 -9.88
C GLY A 508 -8.22 14.99 -11.20
N SER A 509 -9.17 15.86 -11.59
CA SER A 509 -9.12 16.59 -12.86
C SER A 509 -7.97 17.59 -12.97
N TYR A 510 -7.42 18.04 -11.83
CA TYR A 510 -6.24 18.89 -11.87
C TYR A 510 -5.04 18.19 -12.53
N GLY A 511 -5.04 16.86 -12.53
CA GLY A 511 -4.04 16.05 -13.21
C GLY A 511 -4.17 16.00 -14.74
N LEU A 512 -5.22 16.61 -15.31
CA LEU A 512 -5.34 16.67 -16.78
C LEU A 512 -4.14 17.35 -17.42
N GLU A 513 -3.68 18.45 -16.85
CA GLU A 513 -2.59 19.25 -17.39
C GLU A 513 -1.37 19.29 -16.46
N GLN A 514 -1.57 19.08 -15.15
CA GLN A 514 -0.48 19.08 -14.18
C GLN A 514 0.41 17.87 -14.38
N PRO A 515 1.70 18.05 -14.74
CA PRO A 515 2.64 16.94 -14.88
C PRO A 515 2.87 16.18 -13.55
N GLY A 516 3.24 14.93 -13.65
CA GLY A 516 3.70 14.14 -12.52
C GLY A 516 2.61 13.55 -11.64
N THR A 517 1.32 13.74 -11.97
CA THR A 517 0.24 13.07 -11.27
C THR A 517 0.09 11.61 -11.75
N ARG A 518 -0.83 10.88 -11.16
CA ARG A 518 -1.15 9.52 -11.60
C ARG A 518 -2.41 9.46 -12.47
N ASN A 519 -2.96 10.61 -12.83
CA ASN A 519 -4.10 10.68 -13.75
C ASN A 519 -3.65 10.50 -15.20
N TRP A 520 -3.10 9.35 -15.48
CA TRP A 520 -2.57 9.02 -16.81
C TRP A 520 -3.68 8.84 -17.84
N MET A 521 -4.88 8.43 -17.40
CA MET A 521 -6.02 8.23 -18.25
C MET A 521 -6.69 9.53 -18.70
N GLY A 522 -6.38 10.66 -18.05
CA GLY A 522 -7.01 11.92 -18.36
C GLY A 522 -8.45 12.03 -17.82
N MET A 523 -8.67 11.54 -16.61
CA MET A 523 -9.99 11.64 -15.98
C MET A 523 -10.37 13.09 -15.69
N ASN A 524 -11.60 13.41 -16.04
CA ASN A 524 -12.31 14.61 -15.61
C ASN A 524 -13.73 14.18 -15.25
N ALA A 525 -13.87 13.62 -14.05
CA ALA A 525 -15.11 13.02 -13.59
C ALA A 525 -15.56 13.66 -12.28
N PRO A 526 -16.47 14.64 -12.32
CA PRO A 526 -16.98 15.30 -11.12
C PRO A 526 -17.54 14.31 -10.08
N ALA A 527 -18.18 13.24 -10.55
CA ALA A 527 -18.70 12.20 -9.66
C ALA A 527 -17.58 11.52 -8.87
N ALA A 528 -16.45 11.20 -9.52
CA ALA A 528 -15.30 10.60 -8.84
C ALA A 528 -14.74 11.53 -7.77
N GLU A 529 -14.57 12.82 -8.08
CA GLU A 529 -14.07 13.80 -7.14
C GLU A 529 -15.03 14.00 -5.96
N ALA A 530 -16.34 13.93 -6.21
CA ALA A 530 -17.34 13.98 -5.16
C ALA A 530 -17.24 12.78 -4.21
N MET A 531 -16.98 11.57 -4.75
CA MET A 531 -16.80 10.38 -3.92
C MET A 531 -15.52 10.46 -3.10
N ILE A 532 -14.45 11.01 -3.65
CA ILE A 532 -13.20 11.25 -2.91
C ILE A 532 -13.45 12.23 -1.76
N ALA A 533 -14.18 13.30 -2.00
CA ALA A 533 -14.55 14.25 -0.94
C ALA A 533 -15.37 13.55 0.17
N LYS A 534 -16.28 12.64 -0.20
CA LYS A 534 -17.04 11.86 0.77
C LYS A 534 -16.16 10.88 1.55
N LEU A 535 -15.17 10.27 0.91
CA LEU A 535 -14.19 9.42 1.60
C LEU A 535 -13.51 10.18 2.74
N VAL A 536 -12.92 11.32 2.43
CA VAL A 536 -12.12 12.08 3.40
C VAL A 536 -12.96 12.76 4.48
N SER A 537 -14.23 13.04 4.21
CA SER A 537 -15.14 13.67 5.18
C SER A 537 -15.98 12.67 5.98
N SER A 538 -15.94 11.39 5.65
CA SER A 538 -16.72 10.37 6.34
C SER A 538 -16.30 10.23 7.80
N SER A 539 -17.27 10.21 8.70
CA SER A 539 -17.07 9.94 10.12
C SER A 539 -17.49 8.53 10.52
N SER A 540 -18.30 7.87 9.69
CA SER A 540 -18.74 6.50 9.93
C SER A 540 -18.11 5.52 8.95
N ARG A 541 -17.92 4.28 9.41
CA ARG A 541 -17.44 3.20 8.55
C ARG A 541 -18.40 2.93 7.39
N GLU A 542 -19.71 2.98 7.66
CA GLU A 542 -20.73 2.74 6.63
C GLU A 542 -20.62 3.73 5.46
N ASP A 543 -20.53 5.01 5.77
CA ASP A 543 -20.39 6.04 4.74
C ASP A 543 -19.07 5.94 3.99
N PHE A 544 -18.00 5.62 4.69
CA PHE A 544 -16.70 5.39 4.07
C PHE A 544 -16.74 4.22 3.09
N LEU A 545 -17.28 3.08 3.50
CA LEU A 545 -17.42 1.91 2.65
C LEU A 545 -18.28 2.21 1.42
N ALA A 546 -19.39 2.92 1.62
CA ALA A 546 -20.28 3.28 0.52
C ALA A 546 -19.60 4.20 -0.48
N ALA A 547 -18.86 5.21 -0.02
CA ALA A 547 -18.11 6.13 -0.88
C ALA A 547 -17.01 5.39 -1.66
N ALA A 548 -16.30 4.47 -1.02
CA ALA A 548 -15.26 3.67 -1.67
C ALA A 548 -15.86 2.76 -2.77
N LYS A 549 -16.96 2.09 -2.47
CA LYS A 549 -17.66 1.23 -3.44
C LYS A 549 -18.25 2.03 -4.60
N ALA A 550 -18.77 3.23 -4.32
CA ALA A 550 -19.25 4.13 -5.35
C ALA A 550 -18.11 4.60 -6.27
N LEU A 551 -16.97 4.97 -5.68
CA LEU A 551 -15.77 5.34 -6.45
C LEU A 551 -15.29 4.18 -7.31
N ASP A 552 -15.26 2.97 -6.77
CA ASP A 552 -14.85 1.76 -7.51
C ASP A 552 -15.73 1.55 -8.75
N ARG A 553 -17.04 1.75 -8.64
CA ARG A 553 -17.97 1.69 -9.78
C ARG A 553 -17.66 2.73 -10.84
N ILE A 554 -17.40 3.96 -10.43
CA ILE A 554 -17.09 5.06 -11.36
C ILE A 554 -15.78 4.77 -12.10
N LEU A 555 -14.74 4.35 -11.39
CA LEU A 555 -13.44 4.05 -11.98
C LEU A 555 -13.54 2.87 -12.95
N THR A 556 -14.20 1.81 -12.53
CA THR A 556 -14.30 0.57 -13.32
C THR A 556 -15.18 0.75 -14.55
N ALA A 557 -16.36 1.34 -14.39
CA ALA A 557 -17.26 1.63 -15.52
C ALA A 557 -16.71 2.72 -16.45
N GLY A 558 -15.74 3.48 -16.00
CA GLY A 558 -15.05 4.48 -16.83
C GLY A 558 -14.26 3.88 -18.00
N ARG A 559 -13.91 2.59 -17.90
CA ARG A 559 -13.20 1.86 -18.97
C ARG A 559 -11.89 2.53 -19.39
N TYR A 560 -11.17 3.08 -18.42
CA TYR A 560 -9.91 3.81 -18.68
C TYR A 560 -8.71 2.90 -18.87
N VAL A 561 -8.73 1.72 -18.29
CA VAL A 561 -7.61 0.77 -18.29
C VAL A 561 -8.12 -0.59 -18.76
N ILE A 562 -7.31 -1.25 -19.58
CA ILE A 562 -7.51 -2.66 -19.90
C ILE A 562 -6.89 -3.45 -18.76
N PRO A 563 -7.70 -4.01 -17.83
CA PRO A 563 -7.12 -4.66 -16.65
C PRO A 563 -6.46 -5.98 -17.02
N ILE A 564 -5.34 -6.24 -16.37
CA ILE A 564 -4.65 -7.52 -16.46
C ILE A 564 -4.70 -8.25 -15.11
N HIS A 565 -3.68 -9.02 -14.79
CA HIS A 565 -3.69 -9.91 -13.65
C HIS A 565 -3.32 -9.23 -12.33
N THR A 566 -3.74 -9.88 -11.26
CA THR A 566 -3.39 -9.59 -9.87
C THR A 566 -3.16 -10.90 -9.12
N SER A 567 -2.78 -10.82 -7.85
CA SER A 567 -2.70 -11.98 -6.98
C SER A 567 -3.40 -11.71 -5.65
N SER A 568 -4.30 -12.61 -5.27
CA SER A 568 -4.98 -12.60 -3.96
C SER A 568 -4.21 -13.39 -2.90
N ILE A 569 -3.06 -13.96 -3.27
CA ILE A 569 -2.25 -14.80 -2.40
C ILE A 569 -0.79 -14.37 -2.46
N SER A 570 -0.05 -14.65 -1.38
CA SER A 570 1.40 -14.66 -1.37
C SER A 570 1.91 -16.08 -1.33
N ARG A 571 2.99 -16.35 -2.05
CA ARG A 571 3.65 -17.65 -2.11
C ARG A 571 4.96 -17.56 -1.34
N LEU A 572 5.03 -18.26 -0.22
CA LEU A 572 6.16 -18.19 0.69
C LEU A 572 6.71 -19.59 0.96
N ALA A 573 7.93 -19.85 0.50
CA ALA A 573 8.65 -21.05 0.84
C ALA A 573 9.54 -20.77 2.05
N HIS A 574 9.61 -21.72 2.98
CA HIS A 574 10.34 -21.51 4.22
C HIS A 574 10.77 -22.83 4.86
N ILE A 575 11.74 -22.77 5.76
CA ILE A 575 12.14 -23.93 6.54
C ILE A 575 10.96 -24.42 7.39
N LYS A 576 10.89 -25.74 7.61
CA LYS A 576 9.78 -26.36 8.35
C LYS A 576 9.72 -25.93 9.81
N GLU A 577 10.85 -25.49 10.38
CA GLU A 577 10.95 -25.11 11.77
C GLU A 577 10.25 -23.80 12.08
N ILE A 578 10.02 -22.93 11.10
CA ILE A 578 9.29 -21.68 11.34
C ILE A 578 7.81 -21.84 11.04
N LYS A 579 7.00 -21.36 11.96
CA LYS A 579 5.54 -21.48 11.96
C LYS A 579 4.89 -20.12 12.04
N TYR A 580 3.64 -20.07 11.64
CA TYR A 580 2.83 -18.86 11.73
C TYR A 580 1.43 -19.19 12.25
N PRO A 581 0.66 -18.20 12.77
CA PRO A 581 -0.66 -18.46 13.33
C PRO A 581 -1.65 -18.98 12.29
N LYS A 582 -2.57 -19.83 12.72
CA LYS A 582 -3.64 -20.35 11.85
C LYS A 582 -4.58 -19.25 11.37
N ARG A 583 -4.88 -18.29 12.24
CA ARG A 583 -5.66 -17.14 11.86
C ARG A 583 -4.74 -16.10 11.21
N LEU A 584 -4.99 -15.79 9.96
CA LEU A 584 -4.22 -14.82 9.19
C LEU A 584 -4.83 -13.42 9.31
N PRO A 585 -3.99 -12.37 9.24
CA PRO A 585 -4.50 -11.01 9.22
C PRO A 585 -5.16 -10.68 7.88
N MET A 586 -6.02 -9.65 7.87
CA MET A 586 -6.66 -9.15 6.66
C MET A 586 -5.64 -8.79 5.58
N TYR A 587 -4.50 -8.21 5.96
CA TYR A 587 -3.42 -7.85 5.04
C TYR A 587 -2.58 -9.04 4.58
N GLY A 588 -2.79 -10.25 5.13
CA GLY A 588 -2.05 -11.45 4.76
C GLY A 588 -0.55 -11.32 5.00
N ASP A 589 0.25 -11.68 4.00
CA ASP A 589 1.70 -11.55 4.03
C ASP A 589 2.09 -10.08 3.74
N TRP A 590 1.81 -9.18 4.69
CA TRP A 590 2.32 -7.82 4.59
C TRP A 590 3.84 -7.81 4.83
N ILE A 591 4.50 -6.71 4.48
CA ILE A 591 5.96 -6.64 4.43
C ILE A 591 6.68 -7.09 5.72
N GLY A 592 6.06 -6.90 6.88
CA GLY A 592 6.61 -7.30 8.18
C GLY A 592 6.02 -8.59 8.75
N PHE A 593 5.11 -9.26 8.05
CA PHE A 593 4.42 -10.46 8.56
C PHE A 593 5.40 -11.52 9.02
N LEU A 594 6.38 -11.84 8.21
CA LEU A 594 7.57 -12.56 8.64
C LEU A 594 8.68 -11.51 8.82
N PRO A 595 9.20 -11.28 10.04
CA PRO A 595 9.16 -12.19 11.20
C PRO A 595 8.13 -11.87 12.28
N ASP A 596 7.28 -10.86 12.14
CA ASP A 596 6.53 -10.26 13.24
C ASP A 596 5.81 -11.27 14.15
N VAL A 597 4.99 -12.16 13.58
CA VAL A 597 4.17 -13.12 14.35
C VAL A 597 4.59 -14.58 14.17
N TRP A 598 5.64 -14.84 13.43
CA TRP A 598 6.17 -16.18 13.26
C TRP A 598 7.02 -16.59 14.46
N TRP A 599 7.23 -17.89 14.62
CA TRP A 599 8.08 -18.43 15.68
C TRP A 599 8.85 -19.65 15.22
N TYR A 600 9.87 -20.01 15.96
CA TYR A 600 10.70 -21.18 15.71
C TYR A 600 10.25 -22.33 16.60
N GLU A 601 10.01 -23.50 15.99
CA GLU A 601 9.79 -24.76 16.69
C GLU A 601 10.89 -25.73 16.30
N ALA A 602 11.72 -26.10 17.27
CA ALA A 602 12.71 -27.14 17.06
C ALA A 602 12.01 -28.47 16.72
N PRO A 603 12.61 -29.28 15.82
CA PRO A 603 12.02 -30.55 15.45
C PRO A 603 11.93 -31.53 16.61
#